data_f3ab895193af7c34ed880f3677d0b547
#
_entry.id   f3ab895193af7c34ed880f3677d0b547
#
_cell.length_a   1.000
_cell.length_b   1.000
_cell.length_c   1.000
_cell.angle_alpha   90.00
_cell.angle_beta   90.00
_cell.angle_gamma   90.00
#
_symmetry.space_group_name_H-M   'P 1'
#
loop_
_entity.id
_entity.type
_entity.pdbx_description
1 polymer ?
#
loop_
_entity_poly.entity_id
_entity_poly.type
_entity_poly.pdbx_seq_one_letter_code
_entity_poly.pdbx_strand_id
1 'polypeptide(L)'
;MELSQRSIHDVIHPTAAFSHVTVSEPPMAPSGPSSDSVPWTESSLNPKNRIDSLAPLSKPLWRIDGCTAFGTQLYAVPLFISPVRPYRVDVFIPEPAQLPAKLRKLLDLDITFYTRDESRISQLGITRHVLRILQHWTLAMDDPLSIYRNLPFGSRIVFQNLPKNVADARISVAPTHYLERQLLSVSSLRRFWGEHVELPPTVDIDDVEYLSQLHDSVCLVKIDARIRIFKAITSYTKYMYHELRQLLVMPPHPNVIARPLHLITKRCSFGNKVAVVGFTLENHVHGSLRDLIPFLQLHGQISLADKVKWSLQLASALRHLRETSGDFYYPDLRLDNIVLSESWDAVMIDFEQRGVWCEFAAPEVNAIEYVRLLAVDDEIDPCVRAKYGKLLTGLLPGWEKMGEGEGYTWPSAGYNVAWSCLSRTEHEACEAYMLGRVLWCIFEASSAPQRAAVWLSYRWEPLVEFPDYGATPRPLRHLIDWCTRGRQPGLSKHIVRERDRLVMRHTENTGTSTAEQVLRTARVWWRREISDAERWLKERSEGMRRGDWDENYYDRPTLGQICDALAAIEAEMGLTAA
;
A
#
# COMPACT_ATOMS: atom_id res chain seq x y z
N MET A 1 -8.94 28.36 8.60
CA MET A 1 -7.82 27.42 8.80
C MET A 1 -7.22 27.16 7.43
N GLU A 2 -6.02 27.60 7.23
CA GLU A 2 -5.30 27.30 5.98
C GLU A 2 -4.45 26.07 6.19
N LEU A 3 -4.62 25.09 5.35
CA LEU A 3 -3.74 23.95 5.27
C LEU A 3 -2.41 24.39 4.69
N SER A 4 -1.33 23.81 5.16
CA SER A 4 -0.06 23.92 4.50
C SER A 4 -0.16 23.36 3.07
N GLN A 5 0.71 23.83 2.20
CA GLN A 5 0.77 23.32 0.84
C GLN A 5 1.13 21.83 0.81
N ARG A 6 1.91 21.39 1.78
CA ARG A 6 2.27 19.98 1.98
C ARG A 6 1.05 19.14 2.37
N SER A 7 0.25 19.57 3.36
CA SER A 7 -0.97 18.85 3.75
C SER A 7 -1.99 18.79 2.60
N ILE A 8 -2.09 19.83 1.78
CA ILE A 8 -2.92 19.78 0.57
C ILE A 8 -2.36 18.75 -0.41
N HIS A 9 -1.05 18.70 -0.61
CA HIS A 9 -0.41 17.69 -1.45
C HIS A 9 -0.65 16.30 -0.91
N ASP A 10 -0.55 16.08 0.39
CA ASP A 10 -0.78 14.77 1.01
C ASP A 10 -2.23 14.31 0.89
N VAL A 11 -3.18 15.24 0.89
CA VAL A 11 -4.62 14.96 0.76
C VAL A 11 -5.07 14.81 -0.69
N ILE A 12 -4.55 15.64 -1.60
CA ILE A 12 -4.82 15.55 -3.04
C ILE A 12 -3.86 14.57 -3.70
N HIS A 13 -2.93 14.13 -2.88
CA HIS A 13 -1.86 13.21 -3.23
C HIS A 13 -2.21 12.31 -4.40
N PRO A 14 -1.28 11.77 -4.96
CA PRO A 14 0.07 12.19 -5.38
C PRO A 14 0.04 12.96 -6.69
N THR A 15 -1.14 13.21 -7.13
CA THR A 15 -1.46 13.76 -8.45
C THR A 15 -1.12 15.24 -8.57
N ALA A 16 -1.18 15.97 -7.49
CA ALA A 16 -0.81 17.39 -7.47
C ALA A 16 0.68 17.60 -7.77
N ALA A 17 1.53 16.68 -7.37
CA ALA A 17 2.97 16.75 -7.61
C ALA A 17 3.33 16.69 -9.10
N PHE A 18 2.46 16.10 -9.93
CA PHE A 18 2.68 15.91 -11.37
C PHE A 18 1.76 16.76 -12.25
N SER A 19 1.06 17.72 -11.68
CA SER A 19 0.12 18.59 -12.41
C SER A 19 0.77 19.44 -13.51
N HIS A 20 2.09 19.57 -13.49
CA HIS A 20 2.87 20.33 -14.48
C HIS A 20 3.40 19.45 -15.64
N VAL A 21 3.24 18.14 -15.57
CA VAL A 21 3.73 17.23 -16.62
C VAL A 21 2.71 17.08 -17.73
N THR A 22 3.09 17.49 -18.93
CA THR A 22 2.27 17.33 -20.13
C THR A 22 2.47 15.94 -20.72
N VAL A 23 1.40 15.19 -20.89
CA VAL A 23 1.43 13.84 -21.44
C VAL A 23 0.63 13.79 -22.74
N SER A 24 1.11 13.02 -23.69
CA SER A 24 0.42 12.76 -24.96
C SER A 24 -0.94 12.10 -24.76
N GLU A 25 -1.76 12.13 -25.81
CA GLU A 25 -3.12 11.59 -25.76
C GLU A 25 -3.22 10.16 -25.23
N PRO A 26 -4.25 9.85 -24.44
CA PRO A 26 -4.47 8.51 -23.97
C PRO A 26 -4.73 7.55 -25.15
N PRO A 27 -4.22 6.33 -25.12
CA PRO A 27 -4.63 5.31 -26.08
C PRO A 27 -6.13 5.04 -25.94
N MET A 28 -6.76 4.69 -27.04
CA MET A 28 -8.13 4.20 -27.01
C MET A 28 -8.22 2.97 -26.09
N ALA A 29 -9.30 2.86 -25.34
CA ALA A 29 -9.60 1.65 -24.60
C ALA A 29 -9.53 0.45 -25.58
N PRO A 30 -9.00 -0.71 -25.15
CA PRO A 30 -9.01 -1.89 -26.00
C PRO A 30 -10.44 -2.21 -26.40
N SER A 31 -10.67 -2.40 -27.69
CA SER A 31 -11.95 -2.76 -28.25
C SER A 31 -12.31 -4.19 -27.85
N GLY A 32 -13.09 -4.34 -26.79
CA GLY A 32 -13.67 -5.60 -26.37
C GLY A 32 -12.74 -6.61 -25.70
N PRO A 33 -13.28 -7.65 -25.09
CA PRO A 33 -12.49 -8.74 -24.55
C PRO A 33 -11.77 -9.48 -25.69
N SER A 34 -10.46 -9.57 -25.60
CA SER A 34 -9.72 -10.47 -26.48
C SER A 34 -10.08 -11.90 -26.08
N SER A 35 -10.39 -12.74 -27.08
CA SER A 35 -10.78 -14.14 -26.85
C SER A 35 -9.64 -15.01 -26.30
N ASP A 36 -8.43 -14.48 -26.26
CA ASP A 36 -7.27 -15.18 -25.76
C ASP A 36 -7.08 -14.86 -24.27
N SER A 37 -7.29 -15.85 -23.42
CA SER A 37 -7.04 -15.78 -21.99
C SER A 37 -5.53 -15.73 -21.71
N VAL A 38 -4.96 -14.54 -21.74
CA VAL A 38 -3.55 -14.36 -21.35
C VAL A 38 -3.45 -14.38 -19.83
N PRO A 39 -2.63 -15.24 -19.22
CA PRO A 39 -2.39 -15.22 -17.80
C PRO A 39 -1.91 -13.85 -17.32
N TRP A 40 -2.27 -13.46 -16.08
CA TRP A 40 -1.82 -12.18 -15.49
C TRP A 40 -0.29 -12.03 -15.55
N THR A 41 0.43 -13.10 -15.28
CA THR A 41 1.91 -13.12 -15.32
C THR A 41 2.49 -12.75 -16.68
N GLU A 42 1.76 -13.00 -17.77
CA GLU A 42 2.18 -12.72 -19.15
C GLU A 42 1.49 -11.48 -19.74
N SER A 43 0.50 -10.95 -19.03
CA SER A 43 -0.29 -9.81 -19.51
C SER A 43 0.56 -8.55 -19.64
N SER A 44 0.39 -7.82 -20.75
CA SER A 44 0.95 -6.48 -20.92
C SER A 44 0.35 -5.44 -19.96
N LEU A 45 -0.72 -5.79 -19.26
CA LEU A 45 -1.32 -4.97 -18.20
C LEU A 45 -0.54 -5.07 -16.91
N ASN A 46 0.18 -6.15 -16.69
CA ASN A 46 1.03 -6.31 -15.52
C ASN A 46 2.16 -5.28 -15.56
N PRO A 47 2.28 -4.40 -14.56
CA PRO A 47 3.32 -3.37 -14.54
C PRO A 47 4.73 -3.94 -14.68
N LYS A 48 4.98 -5.10 -14.08
CA LYS A 48 6.27 -5.77 -14.14
C LYS A 48 6.66 -6.15 -15.57
N ASN A 49 5.73 -6.69 -16.34
CA ASN A 49 6.00 -7.06 -17.73
C ASN A 49 6.30 -5.83 -18.59
N ARG A 50 5.75 -4.68 -18.28
CA ARG A 50 6.06 -3.43 -18.98
C ARG A 50 7.45 -2.91 -18.67
N ILE A 51 7.93 -3.06 -17.44
CA ILE A 51 9.29 -2.71 -17.06
C ILE A 51 10.27 -3.70 -17.67
N ASP A 52 10.00 -4.97 -17.53
CA ASP A 52 10.85 -6.05 -18.00
C ASP A 52 10.91 -6.10 -19.55
N SER A 53 9.89 -5.55 -20.25
CA SER A 53 9.82 -5.48 -21.71
C SER A 53 10.68 -4.38 -22.33
N LEU A 54 11.27 -3.50 -21.54
CA LEU A 54 12.23 -2.52 -22.07
C LEU A 54 13.42 -3.26 -22.66
N ALA A 55 13.82 -2.86 -23.89
CA ALA A 55 14.93 -3.51 -24.60
C ALA A 55 16.16 -3.62 -23.68
N PRO A 56 16.59 -4.83 -23.36
CA PRO A 56 17.66 -5.05 -22.41
C PRO A 56 19.00 -4.52 -22.93
N LEU A 57 19.89 -4.19 -22.00
CA LEU A 57 21.28 -3.97 -22.34
C LEU A 57 21.91 -5.31 -22.76
N SER A 58 22.82 -5.28 -23.71
CA SER A 58 23.63 -6.47 -24.01
C SER A 58 24.48 -6.80 -22.78
N LYS A 59 24.34 -8.02 -22.25
CA LYS A 59 25.03 -8.49 -21.03
C LYS A 59 24.76 -7.56 -19.83
N PRO A 60 23.50 -7.47 -19.37
CA PRO A 60 23.16 -6.58 -18.27
C PRO A 60 23.83 -7.04 -16.97
N LEU A 61 24.44 -6.11 -16.25
CA LEU A 61 24.94 -6.33 -14.88
C LEU A 61 23.85 -6.08 -13.83
N TRP A 62 22.76 -5.45 -14.23
CA TRP A 62 21.66 -5.07 -13.36
C TRP A 62 20.31 -5.34 -14.01
N ARG A 63 19.33 -5.62 -13.20
CA ARG A 63 17.90 -5.69 -13.54
C ARG A 63 17.13 -4.75 -12.64
N ILE A 64 16.11 -4.08 -13.17
CA ILE A 64 15.15 -3.31 -12.38
C ILE A 64 13.86 -4.09 -12.34
N ASP A 65 13.43 -4.46 -11.13
CA ASP A 65 12.22 -5.25 -10.89
C ASP A 65 10.97 -4.36 -10.68
N GLY A 66 11.16 -3.10 -10.31
CA GLY A 66 10.07 -2.17 -10.12
C GLY A 66 10.55 -0.83 -9.58
N CYS A 67 9.60 0.05 -9.27
CA CYS A 67 9.89 1.31 -8.60
C CYS A 67 8.77 1.71 -7.63
N THR A 68 9.10 2.65 -6.77
CA THR A 68 8.18 3.30 -5.82
C THR A 68 8.47 4.80 -5.75
N ALA A 69 7.77 5.51 -4.87
CA ALA A 69 7.96 6.95 -4.65
C ALA A 69 7.93 7.75 -5.97
N PHE A 70 6.94 7.46 -6.81
CA PHE A 70 6.75 8.12 -8.11
C PHE A 70 7.96 8.01 -9.04
N GLY A 71 8.63 6.85 -9.01
CA GLY A 71 9.79 6.60 -9.84
C GLY A 71 11.09 7.21 -9.36
N THR A 72 11.10 7.71 -8.14
CA THR A 72 12.33 8.21 -7.52
C THR A 72 13.11 7.12 -6.77
N GLN A 73 12.48 5.97 -6.50
CA GLN A 73 13.13 4.79 -5.96
C GLN A 73 12.93 3.60 -6.90
N LEU A 74 13.99 2.92 -7.25
CA LEU A 74 13.97 1.77 -8.14
C LEU A 74 14.51 0.55 -7.41
N TYR A 75 13.93 -0.61 -7.69
CA TYR A 75 14.43 -1.89 -7.15
C TYR A 75 15.41 -2.48 -8.14
N ALA A 76 16.70 -2.19 -7.93
CA ALA A 76 17.76 -2.65 -8.81
C ALA A 76 18.43 -3.91 -8.23
N VAL A 77 18.48 -4.96 -9.02
CA VAL A 77 19.02 -6.26 -8.66
C VAL A 77 20.34 -6.47 -9.36
N PRO A 78 21.44 -6.70 -8.64
CA PRO A 78 22.73 -7.01 -9.24
C PRO A 78 22.71 -8.44 -9.81
N LEU A 79 23.06 -8.60 -11.10
CA LEU A 79 23.11 -9.89 -11.79
C LEU A 79 24.50 -10.52 -11.81
N PHE A 80 25.52 -9.80 -11.35
CA PHE A 80 26.91 -10.28 -11.30
C PHE A 80 27.24 -11.03 -10.00
N ILE A 81 26.25 -11.20 -9.13
CA ILE A 81 26.35 -11.99 -7.89
C ILE A 81 25.69 -13.35 -8.14
N SER A 82 26.39 -14.44 -7.84
CA SER A 82 25.85 -15.80 -7.96
C SER A 82 26.23 -16.63 -6.73
N PRO A 83 25.26 -17.31 -6.09
CA PRO A 83 23.83 -17.16 -6.30
C PRO A 83 23.38 -15.73 -6.00
N VAL A 84 22.33 -15.27 -6.69
CA VAL A 84 21.73 -13.96 -6.39
C VAL A 84 21.16 -14.04 -5.00
N ARG A 85 21.64 -13.16 -4.12
CA ARG A 85 21.20 -13.10 -2.72
C ARG A 85 20.10 -12.04 -2.59
N PRO A 86 19.22 -12.12 -1.60
CA PRO A 86 18.22 -11.10 -1.33
C PRO A 86 18.90 -9.85 -0.76
N TYR A 87 19.73 -9.25 -1.59
CA TYR A 87 20.41 -8.00 -1.30
C TYR A 87 19.63 -6.87 -1.94
N ARG A 88 18.96 -6.10 -1.11
CA ARG A 88 18.17 -4.98 -1.60
C ARG A 88 19.08 -3.82 -1.98
N VAL A 89 19.02 -3.44 -3.24
CA VAL A 89 19.67 -2.23 -3.76
C VAL A 89 18.59 -1.30 -4.25
N ASP A 90 18.29 -0.27 -3.48
CA ASP A 90 17.40 0.81 -3.90
C ASP A 90 18.23 1.88 -4.60
N VAL A 91 17.82 2.24 -5.81
CA VAL A 91 18.36 3.41 -6.50
C VAL A 91 17.49 4.59 -6.17
N PHE A 92 18.00 5.50 -5.36
CA PHE A 92 17.30 6.70 -4.97
C PHE A 92 17.68 7.86 -5.89
N ILE A 93 16.71 8.45 -6.57
CA ILE A 93 16.90 9.61 -7.42
C ILE A 93 16.56 10.84 -6.59
N PRO A 94 17.43 11.86 -6.53
CA PRO A 94 17.16 13.10 -5.82
C PRO A 94 15.93 13.83 -6.36
N GLU A 95 15.45 14.81 -5.60
CA GLU A 95 14.22 15.57 -5.88
C GLU A 95 14.04 15.92 -7.37
N PRO A 96 12.90 15.55 -7.97
CA PRO A 96 12.64 15.80 -9.40
C PRO A 96 12.75 17.28 -9.80
N ALA A 97 12.47 18.22 -8.87
CA ALA A 97 12.57 19.64 -9.13
C ALA A 97 13.99 20.12 -9.50
N GLN A 98 15.01 19.39 -9.03
CA GLN A 98 16.42 19.70 -9.30
C GLN A 98 16.89 19.09 -10.64
N LEU A 99 16.07 18.28 -11.29
CA LEU A 99 16.44 17.59 -12.51
C LEU A 99 16.16 18.45 -13.75
N PRO A 100 16.96 18.30 -14.83
CA PRO A 100 16.67 18.93 -16.11
C PRO A 100 15.25 18.60 -16.60
N ALA A 101 14.58 19.56 -17.24
CA ALA A 101 13.18 19.42 -17.69
C ALA A 101 12.93 18.14 -18.55
N LYS A 102 13.89 17.76 -19.39
CA LYS A 102 13.79 16.53 -20.19
C LYS A 102 13.75 15.26 -19.32
N LEU A 103 14.57 15.21 -18.27
CA LEU A 103 14.60 14.07 -17.35
C LEU A 103 13.38 14.04 -16.46
N ARG A 104 12.88 15.19 -16.02
CA ARG A 104 11.61 15.26 -15.26
C ARG A 104 10.44 14.68 -16.04
N LYS A 105 10.36 14.93 -17.36
CA LYS A 105 9.35 14.30 -18.22
C LYS A 105 9.46 12.78 -18.28
N LEU A 106 10.67 12.24 -18.20
CA LEU A 106 10.92 10.82 -18.20
C LEU A 106 10.60 10.16 -16.85
N LEU A 107 10.53 10.95 -15.78
CA LEU A 107 10.18 10.49 -14.43
C LEU A 107 8.68 10.47 -14.15
N ASP A 108 7.83 10.80 -15.11
CA ASP A 108 6.38 10.66 -14.96
C ASP A 108 5.96 9.19 -14.98
N LEU A 109 6.32 8.50 -13.90
CA LEU A 109 6.12 7.06 -13.74
C LEU A 109 4.75 6.71 -13.19
N ASP A 110 4.06 7.66 -12.59
CA ASP A 110 2.71 7.52 -12.09
C ASP A 110 1.75 7.02 -13.20
N ILE A 111 1.96 7.49 -14.41
CA ILE A 111 1.14 7.15 -15.56
C ILE A 111 1.69 5.94 -16.32
N THR A 112 2.99 5.69 -16.24
CA THR A 112 3.68 4.70 -17.07
C THR A 112 3.44 3.25 -16.63
N PHE A 113 3.23 3.01 -15.34
CA PHE A 113 2.96 1.66 -14.85
C PHE A 113 1.64 1.07 -15.34
N TYR A 114 0.65 1.92 -15.62
CA TYR A 114 -0.72 1.50 -15.92
C TYR A 114 -1.18 1.91 -17.32
N THR A 115 -0.26 2.18 -18.25
CA THR A 115 -0.61 2.62 -19.59
C THR A 115 -0.15 1.63 -20.65
N ARG A 116 -0.94 1.49 -21.75
CA ARG A 116 -0.54 0.86 -23.00
C ARG A 116 -0.04 1.85 -24.04
N ASP A 117 0.02 3.12 -23.70
CA ASP A 117 0.47 4.17 -24.59
C ASP A 117 1.97 4.03 -24.84
N GLU A 118 2.35 3.78 -26.09
CA GLU A 118 3.76 3.61 -26.50
C GLU A 118 4.60 4.86 -26.17
N SER A 119 4.01 6.04 -26.27
CA SER A 119 4.70 7.27 -25.91
C SER A 119 4.99 7.37 -24.42
N ARG A 120 4.12 6.84 -23.59
CA ARG A 120 4.29 6.77 -22.13
C ARG A 120 5.20 5.61 -21.72
N ILE A 121 5.10 4.48 -22.38
CA ILE A 121 6.05 3.36 -22.19
C ILE A 121 7.46 3.82 -22.55
N SER A 122 7.62 4.64 -23.59
CA SER A 122 8.92 5.22 -23.95
C SER A 122 9.50 6.13 -22.86
N GLN A 123 8.68 6.71 -22.00
CA GLN A 123 9.13 7.49 -20.84
C GLN A 123 9.79 6.62 -19.76
N LEU A 124 9.52 5.31 -19.72
CA LEU A 124 10.34 4.35 -18.99
C LEU A 124 11.78 4.28 -19.50
N GLY A 125 12.12 5.05 -20.49
CA GLY A 125 13.50 5.34 -20.87
C GLY A 125 14.38 5.83 -19.71
N ILE A 126 13.78 6.38 -18.62
CA ILE A 126 14.50 6.68 -17.38
C ILE A 126 15.08 5.41 -16.75
N THR A 127 14.30 4.33 -16.69
CA THR A 127 14.74 3.04 -16.17
C THR A 127 15.94 2.51 -16.97
N ARG A 128 15.88 2.62 -18.28
CA ARG A 128 16.98 2.25 -19.16
C ARG A 128 18.22 3.13 -18.96
N HIS A 129 18.02 4.41 -18.74
CA HIS A 129 19.10 5.34 -18.45
C HIS A 129 19.78 5.04 -17.12
N VAL A 130 18.99 4.78 -16.07
CA VAL A 130 19.48 4.35 -14.75
C VAL A 130 20.27 3.04 -14.85
N LEU A 131 19.77 2.05 -15.60
CA LEU A 131 20.50 0.80 -15.85
C LEU A 131 21.86 1.03 -16.52
N ARG A 132 21.93 1.93 -17.50
CA ARG A 132 23.21 2.28 -18.17
C ARG A 132 24.19 2.95 -17.22
N ILE A 133 23.69 3.84 -16.37
CA ILE A 133 24.52 4.50 -15.35
C ILE A 133 25.05 3.46 -14.35
N LEU A 134 24.19 2.58 -13.82
CA LEU A 134 24.58 1.52 -12.91
C LEU A 134 25.61 0.57 -13.54
N GLN A 135 25.41 0.21 -14.81
CA GLN A 135 26.34 -0.65 -15.52
C GLN A 135 27.72 0.01 -15.72
N HIS A 136 27.73 1.27 -16.15
CA HIS A 136 28.95 2.05 -16.29
C HIS A 136 29.69 2.19 -14.95
N TRP A 137 28.96 2.53 -13.90
CA TRP A 137 29.50 2.65 -12.55
C TRP A 137 30.12 1.34 -12.03
N THR A 138 29.43 0.20 -12.26
CA THR A 138 29.91 -1.12 -11.82
C THR A 138 31.17 -1.55 -12.59
N LEU A 139 31.22 -1.28 -13.91
CA LEU A 139 32.39 -1.61 -14.74
C LEU A 139 33.62 -0.75 -14.41
N ALA A 140 33.44 0.40 -13.79
CA ALA A 140 34.52 1.27 -13.36
C ALA A 140 35.11 0.89 -11.99
N MET A 141 34.58 -0.14 -11.32
CA MET A 141 35.05 -0.62 -10.03
C MET A 141 36.01 -1.79 -10.17
N ASP A 142 37.07 -1.78 -9.38
CA ASP A 142 38.02 -2.89 -9.33
C ASP A 142 37.39 -4.17 -8.73
N ASP A 143 36.59 -4.02 -7.66
CA ASP A 143 35.87 -5.13 -7.04
C ASP A 143 34.42 -4.73 -6.67
N PRO A 144 33.47 -4.82 -7.60
CA PRO A 144 32.07 -4.50 -7.33
C PRO A 144 31.44 -5.43 -6.27
N LEU A 145 31.97 -6.66 -6.07
CA LEU A 145 31.42 -7.59 -5.10
C LEU A 145 31.68 -7.15 -3.65
N SER A 146 32.79 -6.43 -3.41
CA SER A 146 33.15 -5.96 -2.07
C SER A 146 32.09 -5.06 -1.45
N ILE A 147 31.44 -4.25 -2.27
CA ILE A 147 30.35 -3.37 -1.86
C ILE A 147 29.20 -4.19 -1.25
N TYR A 148 28.85 -5.31 -1.86
CA TYR A 148 27.72 -6.12 -1.42
C TYR A 148 28.04 -7.05 -0.27
N ARG A 149 29.28 -7.49 -0.15
CA ARG A 149 29.70 -8.39 0.93
C ARG A 149 29.84 -7.66 2.27
N ASN A 150 30.23 -6.41 2.22
CA ASN A 150 30.62 -5.65 3.42
C ASN A 150 29.55 -4.65 3.89
N LEU A 151 28.50 -4.44 3.10
CA LEU A 151 27.45 -3.49 3.46
C LEU A 151 26.33 -4.13 4.29
N PRO A 152 25.76 -3.37 5.22
CA PRO A 152 24.56 -3.78 5.95
C PRO A 152 23.40 -4.09 5.02
N PHE A 153 22.54 -5.01 5.41
CA PHE A 153 21.30 -5.28 4.71
C PHE A 153 20.44 -4.01 4.62
N GLY A 154 19.87 -3.74 3.45
CA GLY A 154 19.08 -2.54 3.20
C GLY A 154 19.88 -1.29 2.85
N SER A 155 21.21 -1.40 2.67
CA SER A 155 22.03 -0.29 2.14
C SER A 155 21.53 0.16 0.78
N ARG A 156 21.70 1.45 0.48
CA ARG A 156 21.12 2.09 -0.70
C ARG A 156 22.18 2.65 -1.61
N ILE A 157 21.93 2.55 -2.91
CA ILE A 157 22.66 3.30 -3.93
C ILE A 157 21.94 4.63 -4.14
N VAL A 158 22.66 5.73 -4.03
CA VAL A 158 22.11 7.08 -4.14
C VAL A 158 22.70 7.77 -5.35
N PHE A 159 21.87 8.14 -6.28
CA PHE A 159 22.21 9.01 -7.38
C PHE A 159 22.13 10.45 -6.90
N GLN A 160 23.27 11.09 -6.79
CA GLN A 160 23.36 12.51 -6.39
C GLN A 160 22.97 13.46 -7.53
N ASN A 161 23.08 13.00 -8.78
CA ASN A 161 22.63 13.67 -9.98
C ASN A 161 22.12 12.65 -10.99
N LEU A 162 21.42 13.13 -12.01
CA LEU A 162 21.01 12.32 -13.15
C LEU A 162 21.40 13.05 -14.44
N PRO A 163 22.67 12.92 -14.88
CA PRO A 163 23.18 13.63 -16.04
C PRO A 163 22.74 13.01 -17.35
N LYS A 164 22.88 13.74 -18.45
CA LYS A 164 22.64 13.21 -19.80
C LYS A 164 23.68 12.16 -20.20
N ASN A 165 24.94 12.40 -19.85
CA ASN A 165 26.05 11.49 -20.10
C ASN A 165 26.26 10.57 -18.88
N VAL A 166 26.24 9.27 -19.07
CA VAL A 166 26.37 8.28 -17.98
C VAL A 166 27.68 8.40 -17.20
N ALA A 167 28.75 8.87 -17.86
CA ALA A 167 30.06 9.04 -17.22
C ALA A 167 30.09 10.18 -16.18
N ASP A 168 29.18 11.14 -16.29
CA ASP A 168 29.11 12.30 -15.38
C ASP A 168 28.23 12.03 -14.14
N ALA A 169 27.71 10.80 -14.02
CA ALA A 169 26.86 10.42 -12.90
C ALA A 169 27.67 10.33 -11.60
N ARG A 170 27.14 10.94 -10.54
CA ARG A 170 27.69 10.83 -9.20
C ARG A 170 26.84 9.89 -8.39
N ILE A 171 27.43 8.77 -8.04
CA ILE A 171 26.78 7.71 -7.27
C ILE A 171 27.53 7.53 -5.97
N SER A 172 26.78 7.41 -4.89
CA SER A 172 27.28 7.04 -3.59
C SER A 172 26.50 5.86 -3.03
N VAL A 173 27.13 5.13 -2.13
CA VAL A 173 26.44 4.07 -1.37
C VAL A 173 26.16 4.58 0.03
N ALA A 174 24.91 4.54 0.44
CA ALA A 174 24.48 4.89 1.79
C ALA A 174 24.33 3.61 2.63
N PRO A 175 25.29 3.29 3.51
CA PRO A 175 25.21 2.13 4.38
C PRO A 175 24.17 2.35 5.47
N THR A 176 23.38 1.31 5.76
CA THR A 176 22.31 1.37 6.78
C THR A 176 22.74 0.74 8.11
N HIS A 177 23.91 1.08 8.61
CA HIS A 177 24.40 0.56 9.90
C HIS A 177 23.45 0.84 11.07
N TYR A 178 22.66 1.91 11.00
CA TYR A 178 21.66 2.22 12.02
C TYR A 178 20.57 1.13 12.12
N LEU A 179 20.18 0.50 11.00
CA LEU A 179 19.24 -0.62 11.01
C LEU A 179 19.80 -1.83 11.76
N GLU A 180 21.07 -2.15 11.60
CA GLU A 180 21.69 -3.27 12.30
C GLU A 180 21.64 -3.12 13.82
N ARG A 181 21.63 -1.87 14.33
CA ARG A 181 21.47 -1.60 15.77
C ARG A 181 20.08 -1.95 16.27
N GLN A 182 19.07 -1.75 15.42
CA GLN A 182 17.66 -1.99 15.75
C GLN A 182 17.23 -3.44 15.56
N LEU A 183 17.93 -4.19 14.70
CA LEU A 183 17.63 -5.58 14.45
C LEU A 183 17.80 -6.42 15.72
N LEU A 184 16.87 -7.33 15.98
CA LEU A 184 16.82 -8.18 17.15
C LEU A 184 17.29 -9.59 16.84
N SER A 185 18.00 -10.21 17.79
CA SER A 185 18.32 -11.64 17.73
C SER A 185 17.09 -12.49 18.06
N VAL A 186 17.12 -13.77 17.70
CA VAL A 186 16.08 -14.74 18.08
C VAL A 186 15.90 -14.79 19.60
N SER A 187 17.00 -14.76 20.35
CA SER A 187 16.95 -14.74 21.80
C SER A 187 16.33 -13.46 22.37
N SER A 188 16.54 -12.32 21.70
CA SER A 188 15.88 -11.07 22.08
C SER A 188 14.37 -11.13 21.82
N LEU A 189 13.95 -11.70 20.69
CA LEU A 189 12.53 -11.88 20.38
C LEU A 189 11.84 -12.81 21.40
N ARG A 190 12.46 -13.93 21.76
CA ARG A 190 11.94 -14.81 22.82
C ARG A 190 11.80 -14.08 24.15
N ARG A 191 12.76 -13.24 24.52
CA ARG A 191 12.69 -12.44 25.75
C ARG A 191 11.53 -11.45 25.72
N PHE A 192 11.27 -10.81 24.57
CA PHE A 192 10.17 -9.87 24.43
C PHE A 192 8.79 -10.55 24.46
N TRP A 193 8.66 -11.71 23.78
CA TRP A 193 7.36 -12.33 23.54
C TRP A 193 7.03 -13.46 24.52
N GLY A 194 8.01 -13.96 25.23
CA GLY A 194 7.88 -15.10 26.14
C GLY A 194 8.06 -16.45 25.42
N GLU A 195 8.33 -17.49 26.20
CA GLU A 195 8.59 -18.85 25.70
C GLU A 195 7.34 -19.52 25.08
N HIS A 196 6.16 -18.98 25.36
CA HIS A 196 4.90 -19.50 24.79
C HIS A 196 4.69 -19.16 23.31
N VAL A 197 5.45 -18.20 22.77
CA VAL A 197 5.41 -17.87 21.34
C VAL A 197 6.40 -18.77 20.60
N GLU A 198 5.87 -19.75 19.91
CA GLU A 198 6.68 -20.66 19.10
C GLU A 198 7.24 -19.93 17.89
N LEU A 199 8.56 -19.85 17.81
CA LEU A 199 9.28 -19.23 16.70
C LEU A 199 9.57 -20.26 15.61
N PRO A 200 9.37 -19.92 14.33
CA PRO A 200 9.72 -20.80 13.22
C PRO A 200 11.24 -21.03 13.11
N PRO A 201 11.66 -22.05 12.37
CA PRO A 201 13.08 -22.33 12.15
C PRO A 201 13.79 -21.15 11.50
N THR A 202 15.09 -21.04 11.76
CA THR A 202 15.92 -19.98 11.19
C THR A 202 16.63 -20.47 9.93
N VAL A 203 16.74 -19.59 8.94
CA VAL A 203 17.54 -19.79 7.72
C VAL A 203 18.49 -18.60 7.60
N ASP A 204 19.76 -18.86 7.30
CA ASP A 204 20.70 -17.77 7.03
C ASP A 204 20.35 -17.10 5.70
N ILE A 205 20.48 -15.79 5.62
CA ILE A 205 20.19 -15.04 4.39
C ILE A 205 21.08 -15.50 3.22
N ASP A 206 22.27 -16.02 3.54
CA ASP A 206 23.19 -16.55 2.53
C ASP A 206 22.72 -17.86 1.91
N ASP A 207 21.78 -18.57 2.54
CA ASP A 207 21.16 -19.80 2.02
C ASP A 207 19.86 -19.52 1.24
N VAL A 208 19.48 -18.26 1.08
CA VAL A 208 18.27 -17.84 0.38
C VAL A 208 18.61 -17.46 -1.06
N GLU A 209 17.95 -18.10 -2.04
CA GLU A 209 18.05 -17.72 -3.46
C GLU A 209 17.02 -16.65 -3.79
N TYR A 210 17.47 -15.45 -4.13
CA TYR A 210 16.62 -14.34 -4.55
C TYR A 210 16.13 -14.54 -5.99
N LEU A 211 14.83 -14.34 -6.22
CA LEU A 211 14.21 -14.44 -7.54
C LEU A 211 13.81 -13.07 -8.09
N SER A 212 12.99 -12.31 -7.36
CA SER A 212 12.53 -10.99 -7.81
C SER A 212 12.00 -10.13 -6.67
N GLN A 213 12.12 -8.82 -6.82
CA GLN A 213 11.49 -7.83 -5.92
C GLN A 213 10.06 -7.56 -6.36
N LEU A 214 9.10 -7.72 -5.45
CA LEU A 214 7.68 -7.44 -5.72
C LEU A 214 7.29 -6.04 -5.26
N HIS A 215 7.76 -5.66 -4.07
CA HIS A 215 7.49 -4.38 -3.44
C HIS A 215 8.69 -3.96 -2.58
N ASP A 216 8.62 -2.80 -1.97
CA ASP A 216 9.68 -2.23 -1.12
C ASP A 216 10.25 -3.21 -0.09
N SER A 217 9.37 -3.92 0.61
CA SER A 217 9.73 -4.86 1.68
C SER A 217 9.47 -6.32 1.35
N VAL A 218 9.08 -6.62 0.12
CA VAL A 218 8.59 -7.96 -0.26
C VAL A 218 9.29 -8.44 -1.52
N CYS A 219 9.91 -9.62 -1.45
CA CYS A 219 10.50 -10.28 -2.61
C CYS A 219 10.13 -11.75 -2.69
N LEU A 220 10.23 -12.30 -3.90
CA LEU A 220 10.19 -13.74 -4.14
C LEU A 220 11.58 -14.33 -3.92
N VAL A 221 11.60 -15.39 -3.15
CA VAL A 221 12.82 -16.14 -2.87
C VAL A 221 12.55 -17.64 -3.02
N LYS A 222 13.63 -18.42 -3.15
CA LYS A 222 13.56 -19.86 -3.17
C LYS A 222 14.35 -20.41 -1.99
N ILE A 223 13.72 -21.27 -1.21
CA ILE A 223 14.29 -21.99 -0.07
C ILE A 223 13.83 -23.45 -0.22
N ASP A 224 14.76 -24.40 -0.15
CA ASP A 224 14.49 -25.84 -0.28
C ASP A 224 13.65 -26.18 -1.52
N ALA A 225 14.04 -25.61 -2.66
CA ALA A 225 13.37 -25.74 -3.96
C ALA A 225 11.93 -25.21 -4.02
N ARG A 226 11.42 -24.53 -2.98
CA ARG A 226 10.08 -23.93 -2.94
C ARG A 226 10.15 -22.42 -3.02
N ILE A 227 9.24 -21.84 -3.81
CA ILE A 227 9.09 -20.38 -3.92
C ILE A 227 8.32 -19.87 -2.69
N ARG A 228 8.84 -18.81 -2.08
CA ARG A 228 8.30 -18.19 -0.87
C ARG A 228 8.29 -16.67 -1.04
N ILE A 229 7.44 -16.02 -0.29
CA ILE A 229 7.53 -14.58 -0.05
C ILE A 229 8.53 -14.36 1.08
N PHE A 230 9.51 -13.50 0.87
CA PHE A 230 10.38 -12.98 1.91
C PHE A 230 10.01 -11.53 2.21
N LYS A 231 9.48 -11.29 3.40
CA LYS A 231 9.18 -9.95 3.90
C LYS A 231 10.35 -9.49 4.76
N ALA A 232 11.03 -8.43 4.28
CA ALA A 232 12.22 -7.86 4.91
C ALA A 232 12.11 -6.35 4.94
N ILE A 233 12.16 -5.76 6.11
CA ILE A 233 12.08 -4.30 6.23
C ILE A 233 13.47 -3.70 6.20
N THR A 234 13.64 -2.68 5.37
CA THR A 234 14.85 -1.87 5.25
C THR A 234 14.72 -0.51 5.93
N SER A 235 13.58 -0.29 6.60
CA SER A 235 13.29 0.88 7.44
C SER A 235 12.25 0.50 8.49
N TYR A 236 12.30 1.11 9.67
CA TYR A 236 11.29 0.92 10.73
C TYR A 236 11.07 -0.55 11.12
N THR A 237 12.11 -1.23 11.56
CA THR A 237 12.12 -2.67 11.92
C THR A 237 11.02 -3.06 12.93
N LYS A 238 10.55 -2.12 13.73
CA LYS A 238 9.47 -2.32 14.71
C LYS A 238 8.18 -2.85 14.10
N TYR A 239 7.81 -2.42 12.91
CA TYR A 239 6.60 -2.89 12.24
C TYR A 239 6.72 -4.34 11.78
N MET A 240 7.89 -4.72 11.28
CA MET A 240 8.17 -6.11 10.91
C MET A 240 8.06 -7.06 12.11
N TYR A 241 8.66 -6.70 13.25
CA TYR A 241 8.56 -7.54 14.44
C TYR A 241 7.15 -7.55 15.02
N HIS A 242 6.42 -6.45 14.90
CA HIS A 242 5.02 -6.40 15.30
C HIS A 242 4.17 -7.35 14.45
N GLU A 243 4.27 -7.25 13.13
CA GLU A 243 3.58 -8.15 12.21
C GLU A 243 3.96 -9.61 12.43
N LEU A 244 5.26 -9.90 12.53
CA LEU A 244 5.75 -11.25 12.81
C LEU A 244 5.09 -11.83 14.06
N ARG A 245 5.02 -11.05 15.13
CA ARG A 245 4.35 -11.49 16.36
C ARG A 245 2.86 -11.72 16.15
N GLN A 246 2.16 -10.80 15.48
CA GLN A 246 0.73 -10.97 15.19
C GLN A 246 0.47 -12.27 14.43
N LEU A 247 1.23 -12.54 13.39
CA LEU A 247 1.09 -13.77 12.59
C LEU A 247 1.42 -15.05 13.38
N LEU A 248 2.30 -14.98 14.39
CA LEU A 248 2.66 -16.13 15.22
C LEU A 248 1.61 -16.44 16.29
N VAL A 249 0.93 -15.43 16.82
CA VAL A 249 -0.06 -15.61 17.90
C VAL A 249 -1.49 -15.72 17.39
N MET A 250 -1.75 -15.27 16.18
CA MET A 250 -3.06 -15.25 15.57
C MET A 250 -3.56 -16.68 15.29
N PRO A 251 -4.81 -16.99 15.66
CA PRO A 251 -5.42 -18.26 15.30
C PRO A 251 -5.51 -18.44 13.78
N PRO A 252 -5.21 -19.65 13.26
CA PRO A 252 -5.24 -19.89 11.83
C PRO A 252 -6.65 -19.81 11.25
N HIS A 253 -6.75 -19.26 10.04
CA HIS A 253 -7.99 -19.22 9.25
C HIS A 253 -7.64 -19.39 7.77
N PRO A 254 -8.42 -20.11 6.95
CA PRO A 254 -8.09 -20.39 5.55
C PRO A 254 -7.96 -19.14 4.69
N ASN A 255 -8.64 -18.06 5.07
CA ASN A 255 -8.62 -16.78 4.33
C ASN A 255 -7.75 -15.70 5.00
N VAL A 256 -6.85 -16.12 5.87
CA VAL A 256 -5.79 -15.29 6.47
C VAL A 256 -4.46 -15.94 6.15
N ILE A 257 -3.46 -15.14 5.84
CA ILE A 257 -2.11 -15.63 5.54
C ILE A 257 -1.62 -16.58 6.64
N ALA A 258 -1.07 -17.71 6.24
CA ALA A 258 -0.55 -18.70 7.17
C ALA A 258 0.62 -18.14 7.99
N ARG A 259 0.91 -18.78 9.12
CA ARG A 259 2.05 -18.44 9.98
C ARG A 259 3.35 -18.38 9.19
N PRO A 260 4.28 -17.50 9.57
CA PRO A 260 5.62 -17.46 9.00
C PRO A 260 6.31 -18.83 9.03
N LEU A 261 6.96 -19.15 7.91
CA LEU A 261 7.59 -20.45 7.71
C LEU A 261 9.02 -20.50 8.24
N HIS A 262 9.77 -19.39 8.07
CA HIS A 262 11.16 -19.26 8.52
C HIS A 262 11.42 -17.84 9.02
N LEU A 263 12.31 -17.72 9.99
CA LEU A 263 12.99 -16.47 10.32
C LEU A 263 14.27 -16.37 9.49
N ILE A 264 14.43 -15.31 8.73
CA ILE A 264 15.67 -15.08 7.99
C ILE A 264 16.63 -14.29 8.87
N THR A 265 17.81 -14.86 9.06
CA THR A 265 18.82 -14.28 9.93
C THR A 265 20.03 -13.82 9.13
N LYS A 266 20.73 -12.83 9.65
CA LYS A 266 21.98 -12.34 9.11
C LYS A 266 22.96 -12.02 10.24
N ARG A 267 24.24 -12.31 10.05
CA ARG A 267 25.31 -11.79 10.89
C ARG A 267 25.53 -10.30 10.57
N CYS A 268 25.26 -9.44 11.55
CA CYS A 268 25.44 -8.00 11.42
C CYS A 268 26.92 -7.62 11.47
N SER A 269 27.29 -6.61 10.69
CA SER A 269 28.64 -6.02 10.73
C SER A 269 28.87 -5.30 12.06
N PHE A 270 27.82 -4.68 12.62
CA PHE A 270 27.88 -4.03 13.92
C PHE A 270 27.61 -5.03 15.06
N GLY A 271 28.59 -5.16 15.97
CA GLY A 271 28.48 -6.02 17.17
C GLY A 271 28.47 -7.51 16.87
N ASN A 272 28.72 -7.93 15.65
CA ASN A 272 28.82 -9.33 15.20
C ASN A 272 27.62 -10.23 15.65
N LYS A 273 26.46 -9.65 15.94
CA LYS A 273 25.26 -10.39 16.35
C LYS A 273 24.57 -11.04 15.15
N VAL A 274 23.98 -12.20 15.37
CA VAL A 274 23.05 -12.81 14.43
C VAL A 274 21.66 -12.26 14.71
N ALA A 275 21.07 -11.56 13.74
CA ALA A 275 19.79 -10.89 13.91
C ALA A 275 18.77 -11.31 12.85
N VAL A 276 17.50 -11.23 13.21
CA VAL A 276 16.38 -11.50 12.31
C VAL A 276 16.16 -10.26 11.42
N VAL A 277 16.35 -10.44 10.12
CA VAL A 277 16.18 -9.38 9.11
C VAL A 277 14.83 -9.44 8.39
N GLY A 278 14.09 -10.52 8.59
CA GLY A 278 12.78 -10.74 8.01
C GLY A 278 12.27 -12.14 8.26
N PHE A 279 11.18 -12.47 7.60
CA PHE A 279 10.56 -13.79 7.70
C PHE A 279 9.96 -14.20 6.35
N THR A 280 9.69 -15.49 6.18
CA THR A 280 9.08 -16.00 4.94
C THR A 280 7.63 -16.41 5.16
N LEU A 281 6.84 -16.19 4.11
CA LEU A 281 5.43 -16.54 4.03
C LEU A 281 5.18 -17.43 2.81
N GLU A 282 4.01 -18.04 2.79
CA GLU A 282 3.52 -18.73 1.60
C GLU A 282 3.38 -17.77 0.41
N ASN A 283 3.70 -18.25 -0.77
CA ASN A 283 3.53 -17.49 -2.01
C ASN A 283 2.17 -17.79 -2.63
N HIS A 284 1.35 -16.76 -2.82
CA HIS A 284 0.08 -16.83 -3.53
C HIS A 284 0.28 -16.34 -4.96
N VAL A 285 0.33 -17.29 -5.89
CA VAL A 285 0.83 -17.07 -7.27
C VAL A 285 -0.02 -16.12 -8.11
N HIS A 286 -1.31 -15.98 -7.81
CA HIS A 286 -2.19 -15.12 -8.59
C HIS A 286 -2.01 -13.63 -8.29
N GLY A 287 -1.44 -13.26 -7.13
CA GLY A 287 -1.21 -11.86 -6.76
C GLY A 287 -2.42 -11.18 -6.13
N SER A 288 -2.42 -9.85 -6.10
CA SER A 288 -3.42 -9.05 -5.38
C SER A 288 -4.73 -8.88 -6.16
N LEU A 289 -5.83 -8.79 -5.42
CA LEU A 289 -7.14 -8.50 -6.02
C LEU A 289 -7.17 -7.14 -6.71
N ARG A 290 -6.39 -6.17 -6.25
CA ARG A 290 -6.29 -4.87 -6.90
C ARG A 290 -5.91 -4.97 -8.36
N ASP A 291 -4.91 -5.78 -8.66
CA ASP A 291 -4.39 -5.94 -10.01
C ASP A 291 -5.22 -6.92 -10.83
N LEU A 292 -5.74 -7.95 -10.17
CA LEU A 292 -6.45 -9.04 -10.84
C LEU A 292 -7.89 -8.68 -11.24
N ILE A 293 -8.65 -8.00 -10.38
CA ILE A 293 -10.07 -7.74 -10.63
C ILE A 293 -10.32 -7.01 -11.94
N PRO A 294 -9.64 -5.88 -12.24
CA PRO A 294 -9.84 -5.21 -13.52
C PRO A 294 -9.44 -6.05 -14.72
N PHE A 295 -8.37 -6.84 -14.57
CA PHE A 295 -7.90 -7.75 -15.62
C PHE A 295 -8.91 -8.87 -15.88
N LEU A 296 -9.36 -9.57 -14.85
CA LEU A 296 -10.32 -10.66 -14.96
C LEU A 296 -11.66 -10.18 -15.52
N GLN A 297 -12.10 -8.99 -15.12
CA GLN A 297 -13.32 -8.37 -15.66
C GLN A 297 -13.18 -8.05 -17.14
N LEU A 298 -12.05 -7.47 -17.54
CA LEU A 298 -11.77 -7.13 -18.95
C LEU A 298 -11.82 -8.36 -19.86
N HIS A 299 -11.32 -9.50 -19.37
CA HIS A 299 -11.26 -10.75 -20.11
C HIS A 299 -12.47 -11.68 -19.89
N GLY A 300 -13.50 -11.23 -19.14
CA GLY A 300 -14.68 -12.05 -18.85
C GLY A 300 -14.38 -13.32 -18.04
N GLN A 301 -13.33 -13.29 -17.23
CA GLN A 301 -12.82 -14.43 -16.46
C GLN A 301 -13.26 -14.43 -15.00
N ILE A 302 -14.14 -13.53 -14.61
CA ILE A 302 -14.68 -13.43 -13.26
C ILE A 302 -16.20 -13.56 -13.28
N SER A 303 -16.74 -14.48 -12.52
CA SER A 303 -18.17 -14.68 -12.35
C SER A 303 -18.71 -13.92 -11.13
N LEU A 304 -20.03 -13.79 -11.05
CA LEU A 304 -20.69 -13.27 -9.85
C LEU A 304 -20.49 -14.20 -8.65
N ALA A 305 -20.44 -15.52 -8.87
CA ALA A 305 -20.17 -16.50 -7.84
C ALA A 305 -18.78 -16.31 -7.21
N ASP A 306 -17.74 -16.05 -8.03
CA ASP A 306 -16.40 -15.75 -7.51
C ASP A 306 -16.40 -14.50 -6.62
N LYS A 307 -17.08 -13.46 -7.06
CA LYS A 307 -17.19 -12.21 -6.30
C LYS A 307 -17.90 -12.40 -4.95
N VAL A 308 -18.97 -13.19 -4.91
CA VAL A 308 -19.71 -13.51 -3.68
C VAL A 308 -18.86 -14.42 -2.78
N LYS A 309 -18.22 -15.44 -3.34
CA LYS A 309 -17.28 -16.31 -2.62
C LYS A 309 -16.20 -15.50 -1.90
N TRP A 310 -15.50 -14.63 -2.60
CA TRP A 310 -14.45 -13.80 -1.99
C TRP A 310 -15.01 -12.85 -0.92
N SER A 311 -16.20 -12.33 -1.14
CA SER A 311 -16.87 -11.46 -0.16
C SER A 311 -17.18 -12.19 1.15
N LEU A 312 -17.72 -13.42 1.05
CA LEU A 312 -17.98 -14.28 2.21
C LEU A 312 -16.68 -14.66 2.94
N GLN A 313 -15.64 -15.00 2.19
CA GLN A 313 -14.35 -15.37 2.74
C GLN A 313 -13.72 -14.21 3.54
N LEU A 314 -13.78 -12.99 3.03
CA LEU A 314 -13.26 -11.80 3.71
C LEU A 314 -14.08 -11.46 4.96
N ALA A 315 -15.40 -11.50 4.88
CA ALA A 315 -16.28 -11.26 6.03
C ALA A 315 -16.04 -12.30 7.14
N SER A 316 -15.92 -13.58 6.76
CA SER A 316 -15.62 -14.68 7.69
C SER A 316 -14.24 -14.51 8.35
N ALA A 317 -13.23 -14.13 7.59
CA ALA A 317 -11.87 -13.89 8.11
C ALA A 317 -11.85 -12.75 9.14
N LEU A 318 -12.47 -11.62 8.83
CA LEU A 318 -12.55 -10.50 9.76
C LEU A 318 -13.30 -10.87 11.03
N ARG A 319 -14.45 -11.56 10.90
CA ARG A 319 -15.21 -12.05 12.06
C ARG A 319 -14.36 -12.99 12.92
N HIS A 320 -13.68 -13.96 12.31
CA HIS A 320 -12.80 -14.89 13.02
C HIS A 320 -11.70 -14.16 13.80
N LEU A 321 -11.00 -13.22 13.18
CA LEU A 321 -9.95 -12.44 13.83
C LEU A 321 -10.47 -11.71 15.07
N ARG A 322 -11.67 -11.17 14.97
CA ARG A 322 -12.29 -10.41 16.05
C ARG A 322 -12.77 -11.28 17.20
N GLU A 323 -13.38 -12.44 16.90
CA GLU A 323 -13.89 -13.37 17.90
C GLU A 323 -12.77 -14.07 18.67
N THR A 324 -11.65 -14.37 18.01
CA THR A 324 -10.60 -15.23 18.55
C THR A 324 -9.37 -14.50 19.10
N SER A 325 -9.12 -13.26 18.67
CA SER A 325 -7.87 -12.55 18.96
C SER A 325 -8.01 -11.40 19.97
N GLY A 326 -9.09 -11.32 20.73
CA GLY A 326 -9.29 -10.31 21.78
C GLY A 326 -9.40 -8.89 21.22
N ASP A 327 -8.37 -8.05 21.42
CA ASP A 327 -8.36 -6.65 20.98
C ASP A 327 -7.76 -6.47 19.57
N PHE A 328 -7.68 -7.53 18.79
CA PHE A 328 -7.17 -7.46 17.43
C PHE A 328 -8.09 -6.65 16.53
N TYR A 329 -7.50 -5.85 15.66
CA TYR A 329 -8.16 -5.11 14.60
C TYR A 329 -7.33 -5.14 13.32
N TYR A 330 -7.98 -4.99 12.16
CA TYR A 330 -7.32 -4.98 10.86
C TYR A 330 -7.50 -3.62 10.18
N PRO A 331 -6.51 -2.70 10.31
CA PRO A 331 -6.69 -1.30 9.95
C PRO A 331 -6.51 -0.99 8.46
N ASP A 332 -5.99 -1.93 7.66
CA ASP A 332 -5.60 -1.69 6.27
C ASP A 332 -6.28 -2.65 5.29
N LEU A 333 -7.61 -2.81 5.44
CA LEU A 333 -8.39 -3.64 4.54
C LEU A 333 -8.59 -2.91 3.20
N ARG A 334 -7.86 -3.39 2.20
CA ARG A 334 -7.89 -2.89 0.82
C ARG A 334 -7.48 -3.99 -0.16
N LEU A 335 -7.78 -3.80 -1.44
CA LEU A 335 -7.54 -4.84 -2.44
C LEU A 335 -6.07 -5.21 -2.63
N ASP A 336 -5.13 -4.32 -2.32
CA ASP A 336 -3.69 -4.62 -2.34
C ASP A 336 -3.32 -5.71 -1.33
N ASN A 337 -4.02 -5.71 -0.17
CA ASN A 337 -3.78 -6.60 0.95
C ASN A 337 -4.64 -7.85 0.93
N ILE A 338 -5.22 -8.16 -0.22
CA ILE A 338 -5.99 -9.39 -0.48
C ILE A 338 -5.37 -10.06 -1.70
N VAL A 339 -4.87 -11.28 -1.52
CA VAL A 339 -4.29 -12.09 -2.60
C VAL A 339 -5.16 -13.30 -2.86
N LEU A 340 -5.01 -13.92 -4.04
CA LEU A 340 -5.71 -15.16 -4.37
C LEU A 340 -4.77 -16.36 -4.26
N SER A 341 -5.23 -17.39 -3.56
CA SER A 341 -4.56 -18.68 -3.46
C SER A 341 -4.59 -19.45 -4.78
N GLU A 342 -3.90 -20.59 -4.85
CA GLU A 342 -3.97 -21.51 -6.02
C GLU A 342 -5.39 -21.99 -6.29
N SER A 343 -6.23 -22.14 -5.25
CA SER A 343 -7.65 -22.50 -5.36
C SER A 343 -8.58 -21.32 -5.61
N TRP A 344 -8.04 -20.15 -5.91
CA TRP A 344 -8.79 -18.91 -6.11
C TRP A 344 -9.60 -18.48 -4.87
N ASP A 345 -9.07 -18.74 -3.68
CA ASP A 345 -9.62 -18.25 -2.43
C ASP A 345 -8.97 -16.92 -2.04
N ALA A 346 -9.77 -15.99 -1.52
CA ALA A 346 -9.26 -14.73 -1.03
C ALA A 346 -8.50 -14.94 0.29
N VAL A 347 -7.30 -14.39 0.38
CA VAL A 347 -6.42 -14.48 1.55
C VAL A 347 -5.98 -13.08 1.94
N MET A 348 -6.28 -12.68 3.18
CA MET A 348 -5.84 -11.41 3.75
C MET A 348 -4.38 -11.49 4.17
N ILE A 349 -3.60 -10.45 3.84
CA ILE A 349 -2.17 -10.32 4.14
C ILE A 349 -1.88 -8.97 4.80
N ASP A 350 -0.64 -8.73 5.21
CA ASP A 350 -0.13 -7.44 5.71
C ASP A 350 -0.74 -6.99 7.05
N PHE A 351 -0.24 -7.57 8.14
CA PHE A 351 -0.71 -7.36 9.52
C PHE A 351 0.17 -6.38 10.32
N GLU A 352 0.79 -5.42 9.65
CA GLU A 352 1.71 -4.45 10.31
C GLU A 352 1.01 -3.50 11.30
N GLN A 353 -0.28 -3.26 11.17
CA GLN A 353 -1.09 -2.36 12.00
C GLN A 353 -0.48 -0.96 12.16
N ARG A 354 0.03 -0.36 11.10
CA ARG A 354 0.74 0.92 11.17
C ARG A 354 0.07 2.08 10.43
N GLY A 355 -0.68 1.81 9.37
CA GLY A 355 -1.14 2.83 8.45
C GLY A 355 -2.65 3.05 8.47
N VAL A 356 -3.06 4.16 7.86
CA VAL A 356 -4.44 4.43 7.45
C VAL A 356 -4.41 4.77 5.98
N TRP A 357 -5.22 4.07 5.19
CA TRP A 357 -5.45 4.42 3.81
C TRP A 357 -6.81 5.13 3.70
N CYS A 358 -6.78 6.45 3.64
CA CYS A 358 -7.97 7.30 3.77
C CYS A 358 -9.12 6.95 2.82
N GLU A 359 -8.81 6.40 1.64
CA GLU A 359 -9.83 5.99 0.66
C GLU A 359 -10.68 4.80 1.11
N PHE A 360 -10.13 3.91 1.91
CA PHE A 360 -10.84 2.76 2.45
C PHE A 360 -11.31 2.96 3.88
N ALA A 361 -10.61 3.78 4.65
CA ALA A 361 -10.86 3.99 6.06
C ALA A 361 -12.24 4.59 6.34
N ALA A 362 -12.80 4.22 7.49
CA ALA A 362 -14.05 4.77 7.98
C ALA A 362 -13.92 6.26 8.35
N PRO A 363 -15.01 7.03 8.27
CA PRO A 363 -15.00 8.46 8.63
C PRO A 363 -14.44 8.74 10.02
N GLU A 364 -14.68 7.86 10.99
CA GLU A 364 -14.18 7.97 12.37
C GLU A 364 -12.66 7.89 12.42
N VAL A 365 -12.07 6.93 11.68
CA VAL A 365 -10.63 6.75 11.56
C VAL A 365 -10.01 7.95 10.85
N ASN A 366 -10.62 8.39 9.74
CA ASN A 366 -10.18 9.56 9.01
C ASN A 366 -10.27 10.84 9.84
N ALA A 367 -11.31 11.00 10.66
CA ALA A 367 -11.47 12.16 11.53
C ALA A 367 -10.29 12.29 12.50
N ILE A 368 -9.90 11.20 13.15
CA ILE A 368 -8.76 11.19 14.08
C ILE A 368 -7.45 11.41 13.33
N GLU A 369 -7.28 10.74 12.18
CA GLU A 369 -6.06 10.86 11.38
C GLU A 369 -5.86 12.28 10.82
N TYR A 370 -6.92 12.93 10.35
CA TYR A 370 -6.84 14.32 9.88
C TYR A 370 -6.45 15.29 11.00
N VAL A 371 -7.01 15.11 12.18
CA VAL A 371 -6.63 15.88 13.37
C VAL A 371 -5.17 15.62 13.75
N ARG A 372 -4.72 14.36 13.64
CA ARG A 372 -3.32 13.99 13.89
C ARG A 372 -2.37 14.68 12.88
N LEU A 373 -2.71 14.65 11.59
CA LEU A 373 -1.92 15.34 10.56
C LEU A 373 -1.77 16.84 10.87
N LEU A 374 -2.85 17.49 11.30
CA LEU A 374 -2.80 18.90 11.70
C LEU A 374 -1.96 19.15 12.96
N ALA A 375 -1.91 18.18 13.87
CA ALA A 375 -1.14 18.31 15.11
C ALA A 375 0.39 18.16 14.88
N VAL A 376 0.80 17.43 13.85
CA VAL A 376 2.23 17.15 13.57
C VAL A 376 2.82 17.99 12.43
N ASP A 377 2.01 18.69 11.65
CA ASP A 377 2.46 19.47 10.50
C ASP A 377 3.16 20.75 10.96
N ASP A 378 4.47 20.84 10.70
CA ASP A 378 5.33 21.96 11.09
C ASP A 378 5.08 23.24 10.28
N GLU A 379 4.38 23.18 9.14
CA GLU A 379 3.96 24.31 8.35
C GLU A 379 2.68 24.99 8.88
N ILE A 380 1.98 24.34 9.81
CA ILE A 380 0.75 24.88 10.42
C ILE A 380 1.10 25.75 11.64
N ASP A 381 0.28 26.82 11.84
CA ASP A 381 0.42 27.71 12.97
C ASP A 381 0.55 26.95 14.30
N PRO A 382 1.54 27.26 15.15
CA PRO A 382 1.78 26.53 16.42
C PRO A 382 0.57 26.48 17.35
N CYS A 383 -0.28 27.54 17.38
CA CYS A 383 -1.48 27.55 18.20
C CYS A 383 -2.52 26.52 17.69
N VAL A 384 -2.62 26.39 16.37
CA VAL A 384 -3.51 25.40 15.73
C VAL A 384 -3.01 23.99 16.00
N ARG A 385 -1.70 23.74 15.84
CA ARG A 385 -1.07 22.45 16.20
C ARG A 385 -1.33 22.09 17.65
N ALA A 386 -1.09 23.03 18.56
CA ALA A 386 -1.30 22.81 19.99
C ALA A 386 -2.77 22.49 20.33
N LYS A 387 -3.74 23.13 19.65
CA LYS A 387 -5.17 22.81 19.79
C LYS A 387 -5.45 21.34 19.48
N TYR A 388 -4.98 20.85 18.34
CA TYR A 388 -5.23 19.47 17.93
C TYR A 388 -4.39 18.46 18.70
N GLY A 389 -3.16 18.80 19.07
CA GLY A 389 -2.34 17.98 19.97
C GLY A 389 -3.02 17.77 21.32
N LYS A 390 -3.59 18.83 21.92
CA LYS A 390 -4.35 18.73 23.17
C LYS A 390 -5.60 17.85 23.01
N LEU A 391 -6.30 17.96 21.90
CA LEU A 391 -7.47 17.12 21.60
C LEU A 391 -7.08 15.64 21.55
N LEU A 392 -6.02 15.30 20.81
CA LEU A 392 -5.50 13.93 20.73
C LEU A 392 -5.00 13.41 22.08
N THR A 393 -4.31 14.24 22.87
CA THR A 393 -3.87 13.86 24.22
C THR A 393 -5.07 13.50 25.13
N GLY A 394 -6.22 14.16 24.90
CA GLY A 394 -7.47 13.80 25.58
C GLY A 394 -8.06 12.45 25.15
N LEU A 395 -7.82 12.04 23.92
CA LEU A 395 -8.26 10.74 23.38
C LEU A 395 -7.29 9.60 23.71
N LEU A 396 -6.00 9.86 23.57
CA LEU A 396 -4.93 8.89 23.74
C LEU A 396 -3.71 9.58 24.38
N PRO A 397 -3.59 9.55 25.71
CA PRO A 397 -2.42 10.10 26.38
C PRO A 397 -1.11 9.47 25.89
N GLY A 398 -0.15 10.29 25.48
CA GLY A 398 1.14 9.84 24.97
C GLY A 398 1.13 9.42 23.49
N TRP A 399 0.12 9.79 22.73
CA TRP A 399 0.01 9.51 21.29
C TRP A 399 1.23 10.00 20.49
N GLU A 400 1.85 11.09 20.89
CA GLU A 400 3.04 11.65 20.25
C GLU A 400 4.20 10.64 20.24
N LYS A 401 4.28 9.82 21.29
CA LYS A 401 5.32 8.80 21.44
C LYS A 401 5.01 7.50 20.72
N MET A 402 3.76 7.31 20.29
CA MET A 402 3.37 6.18 19.47
C MET A 402 4.01 6.32 18.08
N GLY A 403 4.97 5.54 17.80
CA GLY A 403 5.69 5.68 16.55
C GLY A 403 6.98 6.46 16.66
N GLU A 404 7.26 7.17 17.76
CA GLU A 404 8.59 7.66 18.05
C GLU A 404 9.58 6.50 18.27
N GLY A 405 10.83 6.77 17.87
CA GLY A 405 11.88 5.77 17.96
C GLY A 405 11.76 4.69 16.88
N GLU A 406 12.89 4.17 16.51
CA GLU A 406 13.01 3.15 15.47
C GLU A 406 13.01 1.73 16.05
N GLY A 407 13.24 1.62 17.35
CA GLY A 407 13.34 0.35 18.06
C GLY A 407 11.99 -0.30 18.35
N TYR A 408 11.96 -1.63 18.34
CA TYR A 408 10.77 -2.39 18.70
C TYR A 408 10.54 -2.36 20.21
N THR A 409 9.36 -1.91 20.64
CA THR A 409 8.99 -1.77 22.05
C THR A 409 7.78 -2.63 22.46
N TRP A 410 7.26 -3.43 21.53
CA TRP A 410 6.09 -4.27 21.73
C TRP A 410 4.86 -3.52 22.23
N PRO A 411 4.23 -2.69 21.42
CA PRO A 411 2.96 -2.06 21.76
C PRO A 411 1.83 -3.10 21.74
N SER A 412 1.01 -3.14 22.79
CA SER A 412 -0.12 -4.07 22.86
C SER A 412 -1.20 -3.78 21.80
N ALA A 413 -1.42 -2.51 21.48
CA ALA A 413 -2.43 -2.04 20.53
C ALA A 413 -1.88 -1.65 19.15
N GLY A 414 -0.67 -2.08 18.79
CA GLY A 414 -0.05 -1.68 17.52
C GLY A 414 0.47 -0.24 17.53
N TYR A 415 0.72 0.29 16.32
CA TYR A 415 1.34 1.61 16.12
C TYR A 415 0.42 2.63 15.47
N ASN A 416 -0.86 2.32 15.31
CA ASN A 416 -1.81 3.20 14.65
C ASN A 416 -2.55 4.07 15.66
N VAL A 417 -2.26 5.38 15.68
CA VAL A 417 -2.86 6.32 16.62
C VAL A 417 -4.38 6.39 16.46
N ALA A 418 -4.88 6.48 15.21
CA ALA A 418 -6.31 6.63 14.97
C ALA A 418 -7.09 5.42 15.51
N TRP A 419 -6.64 4.22 15.20
CA TRP A 419 -7.27 2.99 15.68
C TRP A 419 -7.11 2.80 17.19
N SER A 420 -5.99 3.20 17.78
CA SER A 420 -5.78 3.12 19.24
C SER A 420 -6.67 4.07 20.04
N CYS A 421 -7.28 5.08 19.39
CA CYS A 421 -8.27 5.96 20.02
C CYS A 421 -9.68 5.36 20.08
N LEU A 422 -9.93 4.28 19.36
CA LEU A 422 -11.26 3.69 19.17
C LEU A 422 -11.49 2.50 20.12
N SER A 423 -12.74 2.29 20.51
CA SER A 423 -13.15 1.12 21.28
C SER A 423 -13.24 -0.13 20.39
N ARG A 424 -13.44 -1.28 21.03
CA ARG A 424 -13.62 -2.55 20.31
C ARG A 424 -14.84 -2.53 19.39
N THR A 425 -15.96 -1.96 19.81
CA THR A 425 -17.17 -1.84 18.99
C THR A 425 -16.97 -0.86 17.85
N GLU A 426 -16.33 0.30 18.13
CA GLU A 426 -15.96 1.25 17.09
C GLU A 426 -15.02 0.63 16.05
N HIS A 427 -14.08 -0.25 16.44
CA HIS A 427 -13.25 -1.02 15.50
C HIS A 427 -14.11 -1.87 14.56
N GLU A 428 -15.10 -2.62 15.10
CA GLU A 428 -15.96 -3.46 14.27
C GLU A 428 -16.77 -2.63 13.26
N ALA A 429 -17.31 -1.51 13.71
CA ALA A 429 -18.04 -0.60 12.83
C ALA A 429 -17.14 -0.03 11.71
N CYS A 430 -15.86 0.25 12.03
CA CYS A 430 -14.88 0.71 11.05
C CYS A 430 -14.46 -0.41 10.08
N GLU A 431 -14.28 -1.63 10.56
CA GLU A 431 -13.99 -2.81 9.72
C GLU A 431 -15.16 -3.14 8.79
N ALA A 432 -16.40 -3.05 9.27
CA ALA A 432 -17.60 -3.18 8.45
C ALA A 432 -17.64 -2.14 7.32
N TYR A 433 -17.27 -0.89 7.62
CA TYR A 433 -17.17 0.16 6.62
C TYR A 433 -16.12 -0.14 5.55
N MET A 434 -14.91 -0.51 5.96
CA MET A 434 -13.83 -0.86 5.03
C MET A 434 -14.20 -2.07 4.17
N LEU A 435 -14.82 -3.08 4.78
CA LEU A 435 -15.33 -4.24 4.04
C LEU A 435 -16.36 -3.81 3.00
N GLY A 436 -17.30 -2.93 3.34
CA GLY A 436 -18.27 -2.38 2.38
C GLY A 436 -17.60 -1.68 1.18
N ARG A 437 -16.50 -0.96 1.41
CA ARG A 437 -15.69 -0.34 0.34
C ARG A 437 -15.01 -1.39 -0.54
N VAL A 438 -14.45 -2.43 0.07
CA VAL A 438 -13.82 -3.54 -0.66
C VAL A 438 -14.87 -4.33 -1.46
N LEU A 439 -16.04 -4.62 -0.87
CA LEU A 439 -17.14 -5.27 -1.58
C LEU A 439 -17.56 -4.47 -2.82
N TRP A 440 -17.71 -3.16 -2.67
CA TRP A 440 -17.99 -2.30 -3.81
C TRP A 440 -16.94 -2.45 -4.92
N CYS A 441 -15.66 -2.42 -4.57
CA CYS A 441 -14.58 -2.62 -5.55
C CYS A 441 -14.67 -3.97 -6.24
N ILE A 442 -14.95 -5.06 -5.50
CA ILE A 442 -15.09 -6.41 -6.05
C ILE A 442 -16.24 -6.47 -7.05
N PHE A 443 -17.43 -5.94 -6.70
CA PHE A 443 -18.61 -6.04 -7.55
C PHE A 443 -18.56 -5.09 -8.75
N GLU A 444 -18.02 -3.89 -8.60
CA GLU A 444 -17.82 -2.96 -9.70
C GLU A 444 -16.56 -3.24 -10.54
N ALA A 445 -15.76 -4.22 -10.13
CA ALA A 445 -14.49 -4.57 -10.78
C ALA A 445 -13.51 -3.40 -10.86
N SER A 446 -13.46 -2.60 -9.79
CA SER A 446 -12.59 -1.44 -9.68
C SER A 446 -11.45 -1.70 -8.71
N SER A 447 -10.26 -1.22 -9.00
CA SER A 447 -9.08 -1.38 -8.14
C SER A 447 -9.10 -0.48 -6.90
N ALA A 448 -9.93 0.58 -6.91
CA ALA A 448 -10.09 1.53 -5.81
C ALA A 448 -11.47 2.18 -5.82
N PRO A 449 -11.99 2.61 -4.65
CA PRO A 449 -13.31 3.22 -4.56
C PRO A 449 -13.40 4.61 -5.20
N GLN A 450 -12.27 5.30 -5.31
CA GLN A 450 -12.19 6.65 -5.88
C GLN A 450 -11.07 6.70 -6.90
N ARG A 451 -11.42 6.96 -8.16
CA ARG A 451 -10.45 6.98 -9.26
C ARG A 451 -9.69 8.28 -9.38
N ALA A 452 -10.25 9.32 -8.82
CA ALA A 452 -9.91 10.64 -9.31
C ALA A 452 -8.71 11.26 -8.66
N ALA A 453 -8.62 11.20 -7.36
CA ALA A 453 -7.64 12.04 -6.72
C ALA A 453 -6.26 11.38 -6.68
N VAL A 454 -6.18 10.06 -6.69
CA VAL A 454 -4.99 9.39 -6.20
C VAL A 454 -4.30 8.52 -7.23
N TRP A 455 -4.91 7.49 -7.70
CA TRP A 455 -4.26 6.51 -8.57
C TRP A 455 -5.12 6.20 -9.78
N LEU A 456 -4.57 6.38 -10.96
CA LEU A 456 -5.10 5.72 -12.13
C LEU A 456 -4.59 4.29 -12.10
N SER A 457 -5.41 3.38 -11.62
CA SER A 457 -5.02 2.00 -11.66
C SER A 457 -4.99 1.52 -13.09
N TYR A 458 -6.13 1.38 -13.74
CA TYR A 458 -6.22 0.93 -15.12
C TYR A 458 -7.23 1.77 -15.89
N ARG A 459 -6.88 2.22 -17.09
CA ARG A 459 -7.74 3.08 -17.92
C ARG A 459 -8.99 2.40 -18.45
N TRP A 460 -9.00 1.09 -18.47
CA TRP A 460 -10.12 0.26 -18.90
C TRP A 460 -11.05 -0.14 -17.76
N GLU A 461 -10.80 0.31 -16.56
CA GLU A 461 -11.75 0.13 -15.48
C GLU A 461 -13.05 0.87 -15.76
N PRO A 462 -14.19 0.36 -15.27
CA PRO A 462 -15.46 1.04 -15.38
C PRO A 462 -15.38 2.48 -14.87
N LEU A 463 -16.05 3.41 -15.56
CA LEU A 463 -16.10 4.83 -15.15
C LEU A 463 -17.09 5.05 -13.98
N VAL A 464 -17.17 4.10 -13.07
CA VAL A 464 -18.01 4.18 -11.88
C VAL A 464 -17.14 4.52 -10.69
N GLU A 465 -17.61 5.42 -9.85
CA GLU A 465 -16.96 5.80 -8.60
C GLU A 465 -17.89 5.59 -7.43
N PHE A 466 -17.34 5.18 -6.33
CA PHE A 466 -18.10 5.03 -5.09
C PHE A 466 -18.79 6.36 -4.71
N PRO A 467 -20.08 6.36 -4.33
CA PRO A 467 -20.95 5.21 -4.05
C PRO A 467 -21.88 4.79 -5.22
N ASP A 468 -21.59 5.19 -6.44
CA ASP A 468 -22.44 4.88 -7.57
C ASP A 468 -22.30 3.40 -7.98
N TYR A 469 -23.32 2.80 -8.58
CA TYR A 469 -23.35 1.40 -8.95
C TYR A 469 -23.61 1.23 -10.44
N GLY A 470 -22.75 0.48 -11.12
CA GLY A 470 -22.92 0.09 -12.52
C GLY A 470 -23.34 -1.38 -12.67
N ALA A 471 -22.58 -2.28 -12.07
CA ALA A 471 -22.70 -3.73 -12.25
C ALA A 471 -23.24 -4.48 -11.02
N THR A 472 -23.19 -3.88 -9.84
CA THR A 472 -23.53 -4.55 -8.57
C THR A 472 -25.02 -4.92 -8.50
N PRO A 473 -25.40 -6.18 -8.21
CA PRO A 473 -26.77 -6.60 -7.98
C PRO A 473 -27.46 -5.85 -6.83
N ARG A 474 -28.78 -5.63 -6.96
CA ARG A 474 -29.54 -4.83 -6.00
C ARG A 474 -29.43 -5.27 -4.53
N PRO A 475 -29.52 -6.58 -4.17
CA PRO A 475 -29.35 -6.99 -2.78
C PRO A 475 -27.99 -6.58 -2.20
N LEU A 476 -26.92 -6.73 -2.99
CA LEU A 476 -25.57 -6.36 -2.60
C LEU A 476 -25.39 -4.84 -2.45
N ARG A 477 -26.09 -4.02 -3.26
CA ARG A 477 -26.08 -2.55 -3.08
C ARG A 477 -26.59 -2.17 -1.70
N HIS A 478 -27.70 -2.77 -1.24
CA HIS A 478 -28.27 -2.50 0.08
C HIS A 478 -27.29 -2.87 1.20
N LEU A 479 -26.61 -4.01 1.08
CA LEU A 479 -25.59 -4.41 2.05
C LEU A 479 -24.40 -3.44 2.08
N ILE A 480 -23.87 -3.07 0.91
CA ILE A 480 -22.76 -2.12 0.79
C ILE A 480 -23.18 -0.74 1.34
N ASP A 481 -24.37 -0.29 1.03
CA ASP A 481 -24.92 0.98 1.56
C ASP A 481 -25.04 0.94 3.07
N TRP A 482 -25.48 -0.18 3.65
CA TRP A 482 -25.56 -0.36 5.10
C TRP A 482 -24.18 -0.36 5.76
N CYS A 483 -23.24 -1.13 5.22
CA CYS A 483 -21.84 -1.15 5.69
C CYS A 483 -21.19 0.25 5.65
N THR A 484 -21.48 1.04 4.62
CA THR A 484 -20.83 2.33 4.38
C THR A 484 -21.63 3.54 4.85
N ARG A 485 -22.56 3.37 5.80
CA ARG A 485 -23.25 4.49 6.44
C ARG A 485 -22.26 5.47 7.05
N GLY A 486 -22.59 6.75 7.00
CA GLY A 486 -21.70 7.82 7.44
C GLY A 486 -20.68 8.27 6.38
N ARG A 487 -20.66 7.65 5.19
CA ARG A 487 -19.81 8.08 4.08
C ARG A 487 -20.04 9.53 3.68
N GLN A 488 -18.95 10.24 3.43
CA GLN A 488 -18.97 11.61 2.93
C GLN A 488 -18.61 11.64 1.44
N PRO A 489 -19.07 12.66 0.69
CA PRO A 489 -18.62 12.86 -0.69
C PRO A 489 -17.11 13.07 -0.74
N GLY A 490 -16.40 12.19 -1.44
CA GLY A 490 -14.97 12.31 -1.61
C GLY A 490 -14.55 13.50 -2.48
N LEU A 491 -13.28 13.86 -2.43
CA LEU A 491 -12.71 14.93 -3.25
C LEU A 491 -12.93 14.68 -4.75
N SER A 492 -13.01 13.44 -5.15
CA SER A 492 -13.26 12.98 -6.52
C SER A 492 -14.63 13.43 -7.10
N LYS A 493 -15.58 13.84 -6.26
CA LYS A 493 -16.82 14.48 -6.74
C LYS A 493 -16.59 15.87 -7.32
N HIS A 494 -15.48 16.50 -6.99
CA HIS A 494 -15.15 17.87 -7.38
C HIS A 494 -13.95 17.95 -8.32
N ILE A 495 -12.96 17.10 -8.12
CA ILE A 495 -11.69 17.11 -8.83
C ILE A 495 -11.47 15.74 -9.44
N VAL A 496 -11.11 15.70 -10.71
CA VAL A 496 -10.78 14.47 -11.42
C VAL A 496 -9.42 14.59 -12.07
N ARG A 497 -8.84 13.46 -12.35
CA ARG A 497 -7.63 13.40 -13.13
C ARG A 497 -7.96 13.22 -14.61
N GLU A 498 -7.53 14.17 -15.42
CA GLU A 498 -7.52 14.05 -16.86
C GLU A 498 -6.06 14.02 -17.34
N ARG A 499 -5.62 12.86 -17.81
CA ARG A 499 -4.22 12.63 -18.21
C ARG A 499 -3.28 12.80 -17.00
N ASP A 500 -2.42 13.80 -17.02
CA ASP A 500 -1.45 14.18 -16.01
C ASP A 500 -1.88 15.37 -15.14
N ARG A 501 -3.10 15.87 -15.33
CA ARG A 501 -3.59 17.08 -14.65
C ARG A 501 -4.79 16.78 -13.77
N LEU A 502 -4.86 17.48 -12.66
CA LEU A 502 -6.08 17.60 -11.88
C LEU A 502 -6.93 18.72 -12.48
N VAL A 503 -8.18 18.39 -12.76
CA VAL A 503 -9.17 19.33 -13.33
C VAL A 503 -10.44 19.30 -12.50
N MET A 504 -11.24 20.35 -12.61
CA MET A 504 -12.57 20.39 -12.01
C MET A 504 -13.51 19.45 -12.78
N ARG A 505 -14.28 18.63 -12.07
CA ARG A 505 -15.17 17.61 -12.69
C ARG A 505 -16.26 18.21 -13.59
N HIS A 506 -16.79 19.37 -13.28
CA HIS A 506 -17.94 20.00 -13.92
C HIS A 506 -17.62 21.39 -14.47
N THR A 507 -16.62 21.49 -15.32
CA THR A 507 -16.46 22.69 -16.15
C THR A 507 -17.20 22.47 -17.47
N GLU A 508 -18.55 22.56 -17.44
CA GLU A 508 -19.37 22.54 -18.65
C GLU A 508 -19.16 23.75 -19.58
N ASN A 509 -18.31 24.68 -19.23
CA ASN A 509 -18.02 25.86 -20.04
C ASN A 509 -16.51 26.10 -20.21
N THR A 510 -15.99 25.72 -21.35
CA THR A 510 -14.96 26.37 -22.19
C THR A 510 -13.70 26.97 -21.52
N GLY A 511 -13.46 26.78 -20.24
CA GLY A 511 -12.25 27.27 -19.57
C GLY A 511 -11.42 26.11 -19.02
N THR A 512 -10.16 26.04 -19.40
CA THR A 512 -9.19 25.17 -18.74
C THR A 512 -9.18 25.43 -17.24
N SER A 513 -9.49 24.38 -16.44
CA SER A 513 -9.38 24.48 -14.98
C SER A 513 -7.98 24.96 -14.59
N THR A 514 -7.90 26.04 -13.84
CA THR A 514 -6.61 26.52 -13.35
C THR A 514 -6.17 25.73 -12.13
N ALA A 515 -4.86 25.58 -11.92
CA ALA A 515 -4.32 24.96 -10.72
C ALA A 515 -4.85 25.65 -9.44
N GLU A 516 -5.08 26.96 -9.51
CA GLU A 516 -5.65 27.73 -8.40
C GLU A 516 -7.10 27.33 -8.08
N GLN A 517 -7.92 27.05 -9.07
CA GLN A 517 -9.29 26.58 -8.87
C GLN A 517 -9.29 25.21 -8.19
N VAL A 518 -8.44 24.28 -8.66
CA VAL A 518 -8.28 22.95 -8.06
C VAL A 518 -7.84 23.08 -6.60
N LEU A 519 -6.83 23.87 -6.30
CA LEU A 519 -6.33 24.11 -4.94
C LEU A 519 -7.40 24.76 -4.05
N ARG A 520 -8.15 25.73 -4.57
CA ARG A 520 -9.25 26.37 -3.82
C ARG A 520 -10.34 25.34 -3.46
N THR A 521 -10.73 24.51 -4.40
CA THR A 521 -11.73 23.46 -4.18
C THR A 521 -11.26 22.42 -3.18
N ALA A 522 -10.01 21.97 -3.30
CA ALA A 522 -9.40 21.06 -2.34
C ALA A 522 -9.36 21.66 -0.92
N ARG A 523 -9.01 22.95 -0.79
CA ARG A 523 -9.04 23.65 0.51
C ARG A 523 -10.43 23.74 1.10
N VAL A 524 -11.46 23.98 0.30
CA VAL A 524 -12.86 24.02 0.76
C VAL A 524 -13.29 22.64 1.23
N TRP A 525 -13.01 21.60 0.45
CA TRP A 525 -13.31 20.22 0.81
C TRP A 525 -12.61 19.83 2.12
N TRP A 526 -11.31 20.12 2.26
CA TRP A 526 -10.55 19.81 3.47
C TRP A 526 -11.06 20.53 4.71
N ARG A 527 -11.41 21.81 4.60
CA ARG A 527 -12.02 22.56 5.72
C ARG A 527 -13.30 21.90 6.21
N ARG A 528 -14.08 21.37 5.28
CA ARG A 528 -15.29 20.62 5.63
C ARG A 528 -14.95 19.33 6.37
N GLU A 529 -14.01 18.54 5.85
CA GLU A 529 -13.55 17.30 6.50
C GLU A 529 -13.07 17.56 7.94
N ILE A 530 -12.29 18.62 8.15
CA ILE A 530 -11.82 19.00 9.51
C ILE A 530 -12.99 19.45 10.40
N SER A 531 -13.91 20.23 9.87
CA SER A 531 -15.10 20.67 10.64
C SER A 531 -15.99 19.49 11.05
N ASP A 532 -16.16 18.53 10.15
CA ASP A 532 -16.94 17.31 10.43
C ASP A 532 -16.19 16.41 11.44
N ALA A 533 -14.86 16.31 11.33
CA ALA A 533 -14.03 15.61 12.31
C ALA A 533 -14.13 16.22 13.71
N GLU A 534 -14.00 17.55 13.82
CA GLU A 534 -14.13 18.25 15.10
C GLU A 534 -15.53 18.04 15.73
N ARG A 535 -16.59 18.09 14.90
CA ARG A 535 -17.95 17.86 15.37
C ARG A 535 -18.11 16.44 15.92
N TRP A 536 -17.72 15.44 15.16
CA TRP A 536 -17.80 14.03 15.57
C TRP A 536 -16.99 13.77 16.86
N LEU A 537 -15.75 14.27 16.94
CA LEU A 537 -14.91 14.11 18.13
C LEU A 537 -15.52 14.80 19.37
N LYS A 538 -16.17 15.94 19.18
CA LYS A 538 -16.89 16.64 20.27
C LYS A 538 -18.09 15.82 20.75
N GLU A 539 -18.93 15.36 19.81
CA GLU A 539 -20.12 14.55 20.13
C GLU A 539 -19.71 13.26 20.84
N ARG A 540 -18.67 12.57 20.36
CA ARG A 540 -18.09 11.39 20.99
C ARG A 540 -17.64 11.68 22.42
N SER A 541 -16.85 12.72 22.62
CA SER A 541 -16.32 13.08 23.94
C SER A 541 -17.43 13.47 24.93
N GLU A 542 -18.46 14.15 24.44
CA GLU A 542 -19.62 14.53 25.26
C GLU A 542 -20.50 13.33 25.60
N GLY A 543 -20.77 12.46 24.63
CA GLY A 543 -21.54 11.23 24.83
C GLY A 543 -20.85 10.26 25.79
N MET A 544 -19.53 10.06 25.65
CA MET A 544 -18.75 9.25 26.57
C MET A 544 -18.80 9.79 28.01
N ARG A 545 -18.73 11.12 28.18
CA ARG A 545 -18.82 11.76 29.49
C ARG A 545 -20.20 11.61 30.12
N ARG A 546 -21.27 11.62 29.33
CA ARG A 546 -22.64 11.37 29.78
C ARG A 546 -22.96 9.89 29.98
N GLY A 547 -22.17 8.98 29.36
CA GLY A 547 -22.41 7.55 29.36
C GLY A 547 -23.51 7.09 28.38
N ASP A 548 -23.83 7.92 27.39
CA ASP A 548 -24.85 7.66 26.34
C ASP A 548 -24.27 7.59 24.94
N TRP A 549 -22.95 7.45 24.81
CA TRP A 549 -22.29 7.31 23.50
C TRP A 549 -22.63 5.97 22.86
N ASP A 550 -23.22 6.01 21.65
CA ASP A 550 -23.38 4.82 20.83
C ASP A 550 -22.08 4.58 20.04
N GLU A 551 -21.36 3.53 20.39
CA GLU A 551 -20.09 3.17 19.75
C GLU A 551 -20.28 2.74 18.28
N ASN A 552 -21.49 2.32 17.87
CA ASN A 552 -21.85 2.13 16.47
C ASN A 552 -22.64 3.33 15.92
N TYR A 553 -22.09 4.51 16.08
CA TYR A 553 -22.71 5.81 15.80
C TYR A 553 -23.46 5.90 14.46
N TYR A 554 -22.98 5.21 13.44
CA TYR A 554 -23.62 5.20 12.11
C TYR A 554 -24.57 4.01 11.90
N ASP A 555 -24.85 3.20 12.90
CA ASP A 555 -25.75 2.03 12.82
C ASP A 555 -25.37 1.11 11.63
N ARG A 556 -24.13 0.68 11.58
CA ARG A 556 -23.60 -0.27 10.59
C ARG A 556 -23.85 -1.71 11.03
N PRO A 557 -23.88 -2.68 10.09
CA PRO A 557 -24.01 -4.07 10.46
C PRO A 557 -22.74 -4.58 11.18
N THR A 558 -22.92 -5.52 12.10
CA THR A 558 -21.81 -6.30 12.64
C THR A 558 -21.22 -7.21 11.56
N LEU A 559 -19.98 -7.68 11.74
CA LEU A 559 -19.38 -8.65 10.82
C LEU A 559 -20.18 -9.95 10.72
N GLY A 560 -20.82 -10.39 11.82
CA GLY A 560 -21.76 -11.50 11.82
C GLY A 560 -22.95 -11.26 10.89
N GLN A 561 -23.62 -10.11 11.02
CA GLN A 561 -24.75 -9.73 10.15
C GLN A 561 -24.34 -9.62 8.69
N ILE A 562 -23.11 -9.18 8.40
CA ILE A 562 -22.60 -9.14 7.01
C ILE A 562 -22.43 -10.56 6.47
N CYS A 563 -21.86 -11.47 7.25
CA CYS A 563 -21.72 -12.88 6.86
C CYS A 563 -23.10 -13.52 6.55
N ASP A 564 -24.09 -13.33 7.44
CA ASP A 564 -25.43 -13.88 7.28
C ASP A 564 -26.12 -13.29 6.05
N ALA A 565 -25.99 -11.98 5.82
CA ALA A 565 -26.55 -11.32 4.64
C ALA A 565 -25.92 -11.82 3.33
N LEU A 566 -24.61 -11.98 3.28
CA LEU A 566 -23.92 -12.52 2.10
C LEU A 566 -24.30 -13.96 1.82
N ALA A 567 -24.41 -14.81 2.86
CA ALA A 567 -24.86 -16.20 2.72
C ALA A 567 -26.31 -16.29 2.21
N ALA A 568 -27.20 -15.43 2.71
CA ALA A 568 -28.57 -15.34 2.23
C ALA A 568 -28.64 -14.93 0.75
N ILE A 569 -27.83 -13.93 0.34
CA ILE A 569 -27.74 -13.48 -1.05
C ILE A 569 -27.18 -14.59 -1.95
N GLU A 570 -26.16 -15.33 -1.51
CA GLU A 570 -25.60 -16.47 -2.24
C GLU A 570 -26.67 -17.53 -2.51
N ALA A 571 -27.46 -17.88 -1.47
CA ALA A 571 -28.53 -18.86 -1.57
C ALA A 571 -29.68 -18.37 -2.47
N GLU A 572 -30.13 -17.11 -2.32
CA GLU A 572 -31.19 -16.51 -3.14
C GLU A 572 -30.83 -16.47 -4.63
N MET A 573 -29.57 -16.20 -4.93
CA MET A 573 -29.07 -16.10 -6.30
C MET A 573 -28.71 -17.47 -6.91
N GLY A 574 -28.81 -18.58 -6.14
CA GLY A 574 -28.48 -19.92 -6.59
C GLY A 574 -27.01 -20.09 -6.95
N LEU A 575 -26.12 -19.35 -6.27
CA LEU A 575 -24.68 -19.33 -6.53
C LEU A 575 -23.89 -20.33 -5.69
N THR A 576 -24.55 -21.16 -4.88
CA THR A 576 -23.89 -22.22 -4.11
C THR A 576 -23.09 -23.12 -5.04
N ALA A 577 -21.83 -23.32 -4.73
CA ALA A 577 -20.93 -24.15 -5.52
C ALA A 577 -21.50 -25.56 -5.67
N ALA A 578 -21.63 -26.02 -6.93
CA ALA A 578 -21.95 -27.40 -7.27
C ALA A 578 -20.78 -28.32 -6.91
#